data_1681d26a384c504d72069fada72c5a6e
#
_entry.id   1681d26a384c504d72069fada72c5a6e
#
_cell.length_a   1.000
_cell.length_b   1.000
_cell.length_c   1.000
_cell.angle_alpha   90.00
_cell.angle_beta   90.00
_cell.angle_gamma   90.00
#
_symmetry.space_group_name_H-M   'P 1'
#
loop_
_entity.id
_entity.type
_entity.pdbx_description
1 polymer ?
#
loop_
_entity_poly.entity_id
_entity_poly.type
_entity_poly.pdbx_seq_one_letter_code
_entity_poly.pdbx_strand_id
1 'polypeptide(L)'
;MNIGRGKADAAAVDYFNELYRKYGGIPENHQLAIDLRMQFFEKYILNRRTNDYRTPTEKDWAYIAKREYRYDVNVRAAADGFALGLSAMIVRMFMVKKFVMWPFLPVAISTYYYRQRQLFVLHNKKFFDMCNVGEQYELGFARNVVLKNCNTLLDHEDF
;
A
#
# COMPACT_ATOMS: atom_id res chain seq x y z
N MET A 1 -25.29 -5.50 -16.37
CA MET A 1 -25.51 -4.23 -15.65
C MET A 1 -24.19 -3.72 -15.12
N ASN A 2 -23.58 -2.74 -15.80
CA ASN A 2 -22.32 -2.10 -15.33
C ASN A 2 -22.66 -1.00 -14.32
N ILE A 3 -22.74 -1.34 -13.07
CA ILE A 3 -23.04 -0.39 -12.01
C ILE A 3 -21.69 0.14 -11.46
N GLY A 4 -21.38 1.40 -11.83
CA GLY A 4 -20.53 2.26 -11.02
C GLY A 4 -19.02 2.00 -11.06
N ARG A 5 -18.40 1.80 -12.21
CA ARG A 5 -16.94 2.01 -12.33
C ARG A 5 -16.67 3.51 -12.30
N GLY A 6 -16.24 4.02 -11.16
CA GLY A 6 -15.84 5.42 -11.03
C GLY A 6 -14.64 5.75 -11.94
N LYS A 7 -14.46 7.05 -12.28
CA LYS A 7 -13.36 7.54 -13.14
C LYS A 7 -11.95 7.10 -12.65
N ALA A 8 -11.78 6.88 -11.34
CA ALA A 8 -10.54 6.37 -10.75
C ALA A 8 -10.24 4.91 -11.11
N ASP A 9 -11.29 4.09 -11.29
CA ASP A 9 -11.13 2.69 -11.71
C ASP A 9 -10.74 2.59 -13.19
N ALA A 10 -11.23 3.48 -14.05
CA ALA A 10 -10.88 3.51 -15.48
C ALA A 10 -9.37 3.80 -15.66
N ALA A 11 -8.84 4.83 -15.00
CA ALA A 11 -7.42 5.17 -15.08
C ALA A 11 -6.49 4.05 -14.60
N ALA A 12 -6.92 3.30 -13.58
CA ALA A 12 -6.16 2.14 -13.10
C ALA A 12 -6.21 0.96 -14.08
N VAL A 13 -7.37 0.73 -14.70
CA VAL A 13 -7.53 -0.29 -15.76
C VAL A 13 -6.62 0.05 -16.94
N ASP A 14 -6.59 1.30 -17.35
CA ASP A 14 -5.76 1.75 -18.47
C ASP A 14 -4.27 1.57 -18.18
N TYR A 15 -3.81 1.89 -16.96
CA TYR A 15 -2.43 1.70 -16.55
C TYR A 15 -2.00 0.22 -16.56
N PHE A 16 -2.82 -0.68 -16.05
CA PHE A 16 -2.54 -2.12 -16.08
C PHE A 16 -2.58 -2.69 -17.51
N ASN A 17 -3.47 -2.18 -18.35
CA ASN A 17 -3.53 -2.55 -19.75
C ASN A 17 -2.30 -2.06 -20.52
N GLU A 18 -1.81 -0.86 -20.25
CA GLU A 18 -0.60 -0.32 -20.84
C GLU A 18 0.63 -1.15 -20.45
N LEU A 19 0.79 -1.48 -19.16
CA LEU A 19 1.83 -2.37 -18.67
C LEU A 19 1.78 -3.75 -19.35
N TYR A 20 0.59 -4.31 -19.48
CA TYR A 20 0.42 -5.59 -20.18
C TYR A 20 0.82 -5.52 -21.64
N ARG A 21 0.45 -4.44 -22.35
CA ARG A 21 0.85 -4.25 -23.74
C ARG A 21 2.35 -4.06 -23.91
N LYS A 22 2.99 -3.33 -23.01
CA LYS A 22 4.41 -2.97 -23.11
C LYS A 22 5.35 -4.10 -22.71
N TYR A 23 5.01 -4.85 -21.65
CA TYR A 23 5.90 -5.83 -21.01
C TYR A 23 5.32 -7.24 -20.91
N GLY A 24 4.17 -7.52 -21.55
CA GLY A 24 3.51 -8.83 -21.42
C GLY A 24 2.99 -9.12 -20.00
N GLY A 25 2.89 -8.07 -19.17
CA GLY A 25 2.44 -8.19 -17.78
C GLY A 25 3.54 -8.57 -16.79
N ILE A 26 4.79 -8.68 -17.21
CA ILE A 26 5.93 -9.00 -16.34
C ILE A 26 6.53 -7.67 -15.83
N PRO A 27 6.58 -7.42 -14.50
CA PRO A 27 7.25 -6.24 -13.95
C PRO A 27 8.76 -6.29 -14.23
N GLU A 28 9.36 -5.14 -14.57
CA GLU A 28 10.79 -5.04 -14.88
C GLU A 28 11.69 -5.30 -13.67
N ASN A 29 11.19 -5.00 -12.48
CA ASN A 29 11.93 -5.17 -11.23
C ASN A 29 11.01 -5.33 -10.03
N HIS A 30 11.58 -5.76 -8.89
CA HIS A 30 10.86 -5.97 -7.64
C HIS A 30 10.19 -4.70 -7.11
N GLN A 31 10.83 -3.56 -7.29
CA GLN A 31 10.28 -2.29 -6.83
C GLN A 31 8.98 -1.96 -7.56
N LEU A 32 8.93 -2.18 -8.87
CA LEU A 32 7.71 -2.00 -9.66
C LEU A 32 6.63 -2.99 -9.25
N ALA A 33 6.99 -4.25 -8.97
CA ALA A 33 6.05 -5.25 -8.49
C ALA A 33 5.41 -4.86 -7.15
N ILE A 34 6.21 -4.34 -6.21
CA ILE A 34 5.72 -3.83 -4.92
C ILE A 34 4.81 -2.62 -5.12
N ASP A 35 5.20 -1.67 -5.96
CA ASP A 35 4.42 -0.46 -6.24
C ASP A 35 3.07 -0.81 -6.90
N LEU A 36 3.03 -1.81 -7.79
CA LEU A 36 1.80 -2.31 -8.40
C LEU A 36 0.87 -2.98 -7.38
N ARG A 37 1.43 -3.79 -6.47
CA ARG A 37 0.67 -4.38 -5.36
C ARG A 37 0.12 -3.30 -4.43
N MET A 38 0.91 -2.29 -4.11
CA MET A 38 0.50 -1.17 -3.28
C MET A 38 -0.63 -0.37 -3.92
N GLN A 39 -0.53 -0.05 -5.20
CA GLN A 39 -1.59 0.62 -5.95
C GLN A 39 -2.88 -0.19 -6.00
N PHE A 40 -2.77 -1.50 -6.19
CA PHE A 40 -3.92 -2.39 -6.15
C PHE A 40 -4.59 -2.36 -4.78
N PHE A 41 -3.82 -2.55 -3.72
CA PHE A 41 -4.32 -2.54 -2.34
C PHE A 41 -4.99 -1.21 -1.99
N GLU A 42 -4.36 -0.09 -2.35
CA GLU A 42 -4.90 1.23 -2.11
C GLU A 42 -6.25 1.45 -2.82
N LYS A 43 -6.33 1.13 -4.10
CA LYS A 43 -7.53 1.38 -4.90
C LYS A 43 -8.67 0.42 -4.59
N TYR A 44 -8.36 -0.87 -4.40
CA TYR A 44 -9.40 -1.91 -4.26
C TYR A 44 -9.79 -2.18 -2.82
N ILE A 45 -8.91 -1.93 -1.86
CA ILE A 45 -9.17 -2.19 -0.46
C ILE A 45 -9.34 -0.89 0.33
N LEU A 46 -8.33 0.00 0.35
CA LEU A 46 -8.37 1.17 1.21
C LEU A 46 -9.45 2.17 0.78
N ASN A 47 -9.51 2.50 -0.51
CA ASN A 47 -10.38 3.54 -1.05
C ASN A 47 -11.77 3.03 -1.48
N ARG A 48 -11.98 1.70 -1.50
CA ARG A 48 -13.27 1.14 -1.87
C ARG A 48 -14.32 1.32 -0.77
N ARG A 49 -15.52 1.74 -1.15
CA ARG A 49 -16.64 1.90 -0.22
C ARG A 49 -17.18 0.55 0.22
N THR A 50 -17.70 0.48 1.44
CA THR A 50 -18.24 -0.74 2.04
C THR A 50 -19.38 -1.37 1.24
N ASN A 51 -20.13 -0.56 0.52
CA ASN A 51 -21.28 -1.00 -0.28
C ASN A 51 -20.91 -1.52 -1.68
N ASP A 52 -19.64 -1.37 -2.09
CA ASP A 52 -19.19 -1.76 -3.42
C ASP A 52 -18.66 -3.21 -3.47
N TYR A 53 -18.64 -3.91 -2.34
CA TYR A 53 -18.27 -5.32 -2.27
C TYR A 53 -19.44 -6.22 -2.67
N ARG A 54 -19.17 -7.25 -3.48
CA ARG A 54 -20.19 -8.13 -4.04
C ARG A 54 -20.70 -9.17 -3.04
N THR A 55 -19.80 -9.67 -2.20
CA THR A 55 -20.11 -10.72 -1.23
C THR A 55 -19.82 -10.27 0.20
N PRO A 56 -20.57 -10.79 1.20
CA PRO A 56 -20.27 -10.53 2.61
C PRO A 56 -18.85 -10.94 2.99
N THR A 57 -18.37 -12.07 2.51
CA THR A 57 -17.02 -12.59 2.76
C THR A 57 -15.93 -11.62 2.27
N GLU A 58 -16.11 -11.08 1.06
CA GLU A 58 -15.22 -10.07 0.48
C GLU A 58 -15.14 -8.81 1.34
N LYS A 59 -16.30 -8.37 1.84
CA LYS A 59 -16.39 -7.23 2.75
C LYS A 59 -15.66 -7.47 4.07
N ASP A 60 -15.81 -8.65 4.66
CA ASP A 60 -15.17 -9.00 5.92
C ASP A 60 -13.64 -9.07 5.78
N TRP A 61 -13.13 -9.69 4.72
CA TRP A 61 -11.71 -9.71 4.42
C TRP A 61 -11.14 -8.33 4.17
N ALA A 62 -11.85 -7.49 3.42
CA ALA A 62 -11.44 -6.11 3.19
C ALA A 62 -11.42 -5.29 4.48
N TYR A 63 -12.38 -5.51 5.38
CA TYR A 63 -12.40 -4.86 6.69
C TYR A 63 -11.20 -5.28 7.55
N ILE A 64 -10.88 -6.58 7.59
CA ILE A 64 -9.72 -7.10 8.31
C ILE A 64 -8.44 -6.50 7.73
N ALA A 65 -8.27 -6.52 6.41
CA ALA A 65 -7.11 -5.95 5.74
C ALA A 65 -6.93 -4.45 6.02
N LYS A 66 -8.01 -3.66 5.99
CA LYS A 66 -8.00 -2.23 6.37
C LYS A 66 -7.58 -2.01 7.81
N ARG A 67 -8.09 -2.84 8.73
CA ARG A 67 -7.76 -2.74 10.16
C ARG A 67 -6.29 -3.04 10.40
N GLU A 68 -5.78 -4.13 9.82
CA GLU A 68 -4.39 -4.53 9.97
C GLU A 68 -3.43 -3.54 9.32
N TYR A 69 -3.75 -3.03 8.14
CA TYR A 69 -2.97 -1.95 7.52
C TYR A 69 -2.90 -0.71 8.42
N ARG A 70 -4.02 -0.31 9.04
CA ARG A 70 -4.04 0.83 9.96
C ARG A 70 -3.09 0.60 11.14
N TYR A 71 -3.09 -0.58 11.77
CA TYR A 71 -2.28 -0.85 12.94
C TYR A 71 -0.83 -1.18 12.59
N ASP A 72 -0.60 -2.10 11.67
CA ASP A 72 0.74 -2.59 11.35
C ASP A 72 1.57 -1.62 10.52
N VAL A 73 0.93 -0.75 9.76
CA VAL A 73 1.63 0.22 8.91
C VAL A 73 1.47 1.63 9.45
N ASN A 74 0.24 2.17 9.51
CA ASN A 74 0.05 3.60 9.81
C ASN A 74 0.37 3.96 11.25
N VAL A 75 -0.12 3.17 12.23
CA VAL A 75 0.10 3.47 13.66
C VAL A 75 1.57 3.29 14.00
N ARG A 76 2.23 2.23 13.52
CA ARG A 76 3.67 2.02 13.75
C ARG A 76 4.51 3.08 13.08
N ALA A 77 4.22 3.43 11.83
CA ALA A 77 4.93 4.52 11.14
C ALA A 77 4.76 5.86 11.86
N ALA A 78 3.56 6.15 12.38
CA ALA A 78 3.30 7.35 13.17
C ALA A 78 4.08 7.36 14.50
N ALA A 79 4.13 6.23 15.19
CA ALA A 79 4.91 6.09 16.43
C ALA A 79 6.42 6.29 16.18
N ASP A 80 6.96 5.68 15.13
CA ASP A 80 8.36 5.85 14.73
C ASP A 80 8.66 7.31 14.34
N GLY A 81 7.77 7.93 13.57
CA GLY A 81 7.88 9.34 13.18
C GLY A 81 7.87 10.27 14.38
N PHE A 82 6.95 10.04 15.33
CA PHE A 82 6.85 10.81 16.56
C PHE A 82 8.12 10.65 17.42
N ALA A 83 8.60 9.44 17.62
CA ALA A 83 9.79 9.15 18.41
C ALA A 83 11.05 9.82 17.84
N LEU A 84 11.27 9.70 16.51
CA LEU A 84 12.42 10.35 15.86
C LEU A 84 12.27 11.87 15.81
N GLY A 85 11.07 12.40 15.61
CA GLY A 85 10.80 13.83 15.71
C GLY A 85 11.14 14.40 17.08
N LEU A 86 10.73 13.73 18.16
CA LEU A 86 11.08 14.10 19.54
C LEU A 86 12.59 14.04 19.76
N SER A 87 13.25 12.99 19.31
CA SER A 87 14.70 12.85 19.44
C SER A 87 15.45 14.01 18.74
N ALA A 88 15.04 14.37 17.53
CA ALA A 88 15.63 15.50 16.80
C ALA A 88 15.43 16.84 17.53
N MET A 89 14.23 17.05 18.10
CA MET A 89 13.93 18.22 18.91
C MET A 89 14.82 18.29 20.16
N ILE A 90 14.95 17.18 20.90
CA ILE A 90 15.77 17.08 22.10
C ILE A 90 17.24 17.39 21.79
N VAL A 91 17.81 16.73 20.78
CA VAL A 91 19.19 16.98 20.34
C VAL A 91 19.40 18.44 20.03
N ARG A 92 18.49 19.05 19.29
CA ARG A 92 18.59 20.48 18.95
C ARG A 92 18.51 21.41 20.16
N MET A 93 17.65 21.07 21.15
CA MET A 93 17.55 21.81 22.41
C MET A 93 18.87 21.79 23.17
N PHE A 94 19.55 20.64 23.26
CA PHE A 94 20.86 20.54 23.91
C PHE A 94 21.93 21.37 23.19
N MET A 95 21.93 21.35 21.86
CA MET A 95 22.92 22.11 21.07
C MET A 95 22.74 23.63 21.20
N VAL A 96 21.52 24.13 21.21
CA VAL A 96 21.21 25.57 21.18
C VAL A 96 20.94 26.12 22.58
N LYS A 97 20.79 25.27 23.59
CA LYS A 97 20.41 25.63 24.96
C LYS A 97 19.10 26.47 25.05
N LYS A 98 18.22 26.31 24.07
CA LYS A 98 16.91 26.96 23.99
C LYS A 98 15.86 25.98 23.54
N PHE A 99 14.61 26.21 23.94
CA PHE A 99 13.50 25.42 23.46
C PHE A 99 13.23 25.67 21.98
N VAL A 100 13.33 24.63 21.14
CA VAL A 100 13.20 24.73 19.68
C VAL A 100 12.34 23.57 19.19
N MET A 101 11.14 23.87 18.70
CA MET A 101 10.18 22.85 18.22
C MET A 101 10.27 22.58 16.71
N TRP A 102 10.84 23.49 15.92
CA TRP A 102 10.78 23.41 14.47
C TRP A 102 11.33 22.12 13.84
N PRO A 103 12.36 21.42 14.41
CA PRO A 103 12.85 20.17 13.78
C PRO A 103 11.87 19.00 13.93
N PHE A 104 10.95 19.06 14.88
CA PHE A 104 10.01 17.97 15.17
C PHE A 104 9.15 17.62 13.94
N LEU A 105 8.43 18.60 13.37
CA LEU A 105 7.49 18.35 12.30
C LEU A 105 8.12 17.78 11.03
N PRO A 106 9.19 18.38 10.43
CA PRO A 106 9.77 17.85 9.21
C PRO A 106 10.36 16.45 9.41
N VAL A 107 11.00 16.18 10.55
CA VAL A 107 11.55 14.86 10.84
C VAL A 107 10.42 13.82 11.06
N ALA A 108 9.41 14.16 11.83
CA ALA A 108 8.28 13.27 12.08
C ALA A 108 7.54 12.90 10.79
N ILE A 109 7.25 13.88 9.94
CA ILE A 109 6.54 13.68 8.67
C ILE A 109 7.38 12.84 7.70
N SER A 110 8.66 13.21 7.50
CA SER A 110 9.55 12.46 6.59
C SER A 110 9.72 11.01 7.05
N THR A 111 9.91 10.81 8.35
CA THR A 111 10.03 9.47 8.93
C THR A 111 8.73 8.68 8.78
N TYR A 112 7.59 9.30 9.00
CA TYR A 112 6.28 8.66 8.83
C TYR A 112 6.13 8.07 7.42
N TYR A 113 6.33 8.87 6.37
CA TYR A 113 6.19 8.39 4.98
C TYR A 113 7.21 7.32 4.62
N TYR A 114 8.46 7.49 5.05
CA TYR A 114 9.51 6.51 4.81
C TYR A 114 9.19 5.17 5.48
N ARG A 115 8.79 5.19 6.76
CA ARG A 115 8.44 3.99 7.52
C ARG A 115 7.15 3.36 7.03
N GLN A 116 6.16 4.15 6.64
CA GLN A 116 4.93 3.62 6.04
C GLN A 116 5.24 2.75 4.82
N ARG A 117 6.12 3.24 3.94
CA ARG A 117 6.54 2.47 2.75
C ARG A 117 7.31 1.20 3.15
N GLN A 118 8.28 1.30 4.06
CA GLN A 118 9.03 0.13 4.53
C GLN A 118 8.13 -0.93 5.17
N LEU A 119 7.22 -0.52 6.05
CA LEU A 119 6.31 -1.44 6.73
C LEU A 119 5.32 -2.08 5.73
N PHE A 120 4.87 -1.33 4.72
CA PHE A 120 4.06 -1.92 3.66
C PHE A 120 4.83 -2.98 2.89
N VAL A 121 6.08 -2.72 2.51
CA VAL A 121 6.94 -3.70 1.83
C VAL A 121 7.12 -4.95 2.68
N LEU A 122 7.40 -4.79 3.97
CA LEU A 122 7.57 -5.90 4.91
C LEU A 122 6.30 -6.76 5.06
N HIS A 123 5.12 -6.14 5.03
CA HIS A 123 3.83 -6.83 5.20
C HIS A 123 3.09 -7.06 3.88
N ASN A 124 3.69 -6.75 2.72
CA ASN A 124 2.99 -6.77 1.44
C ASN A 124 2.39 -8.14 1.10
N LYS A 125 3.10 -9.23 1.38
CA LYS A 125 2.61 -10.60 1.15
C LYS A 125 1.34 -10.87 1.94
N LYS A 126 1.35 -10.54 3.25
CA LYS A 126 0.19 -10.71 4.13
C LYS A 126 -1.04 -9.95 3.61
N PHE A 127 -0.87 -8.67 3.25
CA PHE A 127 -1.97 -7.87 2.73
C PHE A 127 -2.46 -8.36 1.38
N PHE A 128 -1.54 -8.84 0.55
CA PHE A 128 -1.88 -9.36 -0.76
C PHE A 128 -2.60 -10.70 -0.68
N ASP A 129 -2.18 -11.60 0.20
CA ASP A 129 -2.85 -12.89 0.44
C ASP A 129 -4.26 -12.67 0.97
N MET A 130 -4.48 -11.68 1.82
CA MET A 130 -5.82 -11.27 2.26
C MET A 130 -6.69 -10.79 1.09
N CYS A 131 -6.10 -10.17 0.08
CA CYS A 131 -6.79 -9.72 -1.12
C CYS A 131 -7.03 -10.86 -2.13
N ASN A 132 -6.13 -11.84 -2.20
CA ASN A 132 -6.22 -12.98 -3.12
C ASN A 132 -7.33 -13.98 -2.79
N VAL A 133 -7.85 -13.97 -1.57
CA VAL A 133 -9.08 -14.69 -1.24
C VAL A 133 -10.27 -14.23 -2.10
N GLY A 134 -10.11 -13.08 -2.73
CA GLY A 134 -10.99 -12.59 -3.77
C GLY A 134 -10.52 -12.86 -5.20
N GLU A 135 -10.11 -14.07 -5.57
CA GLU A 135 -10.08 -14.49 -6.99
C GLU A 135 -11.41 -14.24 -7.70
N GLN A 136 -12.43 -13.94 -6.94
CA GLN A 136 -13.75 -13.49 -7.35
C GLN A 136 -13.82 -12.04 -7.82
N TYR A 137 -12.73 -11.24 -7.64
CA TYR A 137 -12.67 -9.95 -8.32
C TYR A 137 -12.56 -10.22 -9.82
N GLU A 138 -13.59 -9.93 -10.57
CA GLU A 138 -13.53 -9.78 -12.03
C GLU A 138 -12.62 -8.59 -12.38
N LEU A 139 -11.37 -8.77 -12.08
CA LEU A 139 -10.29 -7.93 -12.55
C LEU A 139 -10.14 -8.26 -14.04
N GLY A 140 -10.06 -7.28 -14.89
CA GLY A 140 -9.82 -7.52 -16.32
C GLY A 140 -8.57 -8.40 -16.50
N PHE A 141 -8.56 -9.21 -17.56
CA PHE A 141 -7.51 -10.20 -17.85
C PHE A 141 -6.07 -9.66 -17.66
N ALA A 142 -5.78 -8.47 -18.21
CA ALA A 142 -4.46 -7.85 -18.11
C ALA A 142 -4.02 -7.64 -16.65
N ARG A 143 -4.94 -7.20 -15.79
CA ARG A 143 -4.65 -6.96 -14.37
C ARG A 143 -4.36 -8.25 -13.63
N ASN A 144 -5.14 -9.31 -13.87
CA ASN A 144 -4.92 -10.61 -13.25
C ASN A 144 -3.55 -11.19 -13.63
N VAL A 145 -3.15 -11.06 -14.91
CA VAL A 145 -1.85 -11.52 -15.38
C VAL A 145 -0.73 -10.71 -14.72
N VAL A 146 -0.82 -9.38 -14.68
CA VAL A 146 0.19 -8.53 -14.04
C VAL A 146 0.32 -8.83 -12.55
N LEU A 147 -0.78 -8.96 -11.82
CA LEU A 147 -0.73 -9.27 -10.39
C LEU A 147 -0.19 -10.67 -10.12
N LYS A 148 -0.55 -11.67 -10.94
CA LYS A 148 0.01 -13.01 -10.85
C LYS A 148 1.53 -12.99 -11.06
N ASN A 149 2.01 -12.27 -12.07
CA ASN A 149 3.44 -12.15 -12.35
C ASN A 149 4.18 -11.39 -11.24
N CYS A 150 3.57 -10.36 -10.63
CA CYS A 150 4.11 -9.72 -9.44
C CYS A 150 4.30 -10.71 -8.29
N ASN A 151 3.34 -11.62 -8.08
CA ASN A 151 3.42 -12.63 -7.04
C ASN A 151 4.56 -13.60 -7.30
N THR A 152 4.63 -14.15 -8.52
CA THR A 152 5.69 -15.08 -8.92
C THR A 152 7.06 -14.43 -8.73
N LEU A 153 7.23 -13.16 -9.10
CA LEU A 153 8.50 -12.46 -8.97
C LEU A 153 8.90 -12.23 -7.50
N LEU A 154 7.94 -11.92 -6.63
CA LEU A 154 8.18 -11.61 -5.23
C LEU A 154 8.21 -12.84 -4.31
N ASP A 155 7.58 -13.94 -4.72
CA ASP A 155 7.59 -15.20 -3.95
C ASP A 155 8.89 -15.99 -4.13
N HIS A 156 9.71 -15.68 -5.14
CA HIS A 156 11.02 -16.32 -5.39
C HIS A 156 12.18 -15.68 -4.60
N GLU A 157 11.95 -14.60 -3.87
CA GLU A 157 12.95 -14.04 -2.96
C GLU A 157 12.60 -14.42 -1.53
N ASP A 158 13.44 -15.24 -0.91
CA ASP A 158 13.53 -15.44 0.51
C ASP A 158 14.01 -14.12 1.15
N PHE A 159 13.08 -13.35 1.72
CA PHE A 159 13.40 -12.22 2.60
C PHE A 159 13.53 -12.69 4.04
#